data_08ec2e64ac67eb5c12b7c2636d8b0407
#
_entry.id   08ec2e64ac67eb5c12b7c2636d8b0407
#
_cell.length_a   1.000
_cell.length_b   1.000
_cell.length_c   1.000
_cell.angle_alpha   90.00
_cell.angle_beta   90.00
_cell.angle_gamma   90.00
#
_symmetry.space_group_name_H-M   'P 1'
#
loop_
_entity.id
_entity.type
_entity.pdbx_description
1 polymer ?
#
loop_
_entity_poly.entity_id
_entity_poly.type
_entity_poly.pdbx_seq_one_letter_code
_entity_poly.pdbx_strand_id
1 'polypeptide(L)'
;INVSPQLYRGFSLRFWVTAIATMGIIFFTYTQPVLRILQNGGQINQEYHNELISTALSSDTLSVFLPALATIPLSAGYLEDIKNKASRFFLIRGSYSDYLLGHCITCWLCGGDAVLLGAETAWGITAIAFTPLERIVENPPELGRQIIEQIILLFLNGGLWAVLGMTMSTIMESKYIAYASPFIVYYLLVILYERYFPNAWLLYPKNWLDPEVWPYGVGSAALFLLELTFLCGLVFYIRGKRRLEAL
;
A
#
# COMPACT_ATOMS: atom_id res chain seq x y z
N ILE A 1 22.96 -0.77 -9.88
CA ILE A 1 21.75 -1.55 -9.58
C ILE A 1 20.93 -1.66 -10.85
N ASN A 2 20.83 -2.85 -11.42
CA ASN A 2 20.07 -3.06 -12.67
C ASN A 2 18.62 -3.48 -12.31
N VAL A 3 17.76 -2.52 -12.08
CA VAL A 3 16.37 -2.71 -11.60
C VAL A 3 15.41 -3.00 -12.77
N SER A 4 15.81 -2.69 -14.02
CA SER A 4 14.92 -2.73 -15.18
C SER A 4 14.23 -4.07 -15.46
N PRO A 5 14.89 -5.25 -15.41
CA PRO A 5 14.21 -6.52 -15.68
C PRO A 5 13.20 -6.91 -14.60
N GLN A 6 13.44 -6.49 -13.35
CA GLN A 6 12.56 -6.77 -12.22
C GLN A 6 11.33 -5.88 -12.24
N LEU A 7 11.47 -4.61 -12.67
CA LEU A 7 10.34 -3.70 -12.86
C LEU A 7 9.37 -4.23 -13.93
N TYR A 8 9.87 -4.73 -15.05
CA TYR A 8 9.00 -5.34 -16.08
C TYR A 8 8.15 -6.49 -15.55
N ARG A 9 8.69 -7.28 -14.62
CA ARG A 9 7.92 -8.34 -13.94
C ARG A 9 6.93 -7.79 -12.92
N GLY A 10 7.26 -6.67 -12.30
CA GLY A 10 6.40 -5.97 -11.37
C GLY A 10 5.10 -5.47 -12.02
N PHE A 11 5.17 -4.91 -13.23
CA PHE A 11 4.02 -4.46 -14.03
C PHE A 11 3.28 -5.60 -14.75
N SER A 12 3.24 -6.78 -14.14
CA SER A 12 2.52 -7.95 -14.62
C SER A 12 1.00 -7.79 -14.46
N LEU A 13 0.24 -8.78 -14.96
CA LEU A 13 -1.21 -8.83 -14.75
C LEU A 13 -1.60 -8.67 -13.27
N ARG A 14 -0.78 -9.18 -12.35
CA ARG A 14 -1.02 -9.08 -10.89
C ARG A 14 -1.06 -7.62 -10.41
N PHE A 15 -0.23 -6.76 -10.98
CA PHE A 15 -0.21 -5.32 -10.69
C PHE A 15 -1.56 -4.66 -11.06
N TRP A 16 -2.04 -4.91 -12.27
CA TRP A 16 -3.31 -4.37 -12.74
C TRP A 16 -4.51 -4.91 -11.96
N VAL A 17 -4.47 -6.18 -11.60
CA VAL A 17 -5.51 -6.78 -10.73
C VAL A 17 -5.55 -6.06 -9.38
N THR A 18 -4.38 -5.75 -8.79
CA THR A 18 -4.32 -4.99 -7.54
C THR A 18 -4.88 -3.59 -7.69
N ALA A 19 -4.51 -2.85 -8.74
CA ALA A 19 -5.01 -1.51 -8.99
C ALA A 19 -6.55 -1.50 -9.17
N ILE A 20 -7.09 -2.44 -9.96
CA ILE A 20 -8.54 -2.58 -10.16
C ILE A 20 -9.24 -2.97 -8.85
N ALA A 21 -8.67 -3.88 -8.06
CA ALA A 21 -9.24 -4.28 -6.79
C ALA A 21 -9.25 -3.12 -5.77
N THR A 22 -8.18 -2.33 -5.70
CA THR A 22 -8.12 -1.12 -4.86
C THR A 22 -9.18 -0.11 -5.28
N MET A 23 -9.28 0.18 -6.56
CA MET A 23 -10.33 1.03 -7.12
C MET A 23 -11.73 0.52 -6.74
N GLY A 24 -11.98 -0.78 -6.88
CA GLY A 24 -13.25 -1.41 -6.53
C GLY A 24 -13.60 -1.27 -5.04
N ILE A 25 -12.63 -1.41 -4.15
CA ILE A 25 -12.83 -1.23 -2.70
C ILE A 25 -13.17 0.23 -2.39
N ILE A 26 -12.50 1.19 -3.00
CA ILE A 26 -12.80 2.61 -2.86
C ILE A 26 -14.22 2.91 -3.31
N PHE A 27 -14.65 2.43 -4.47
CA PHE A 27 -16.04 2.58 -4.94
C PHE A 27 -17.06 1.89 -4.05
N PHE A 28 -16.72 0.73 -3.50
CA PHE A 28 -17.58 0.07 -2.52
C PHE A 28 -17.84 0.95 -1.30
N THR A 29 -16.82 1.65 -0.82
CA THR A 29 -16.92 2.60 0.30
C THR A 29 -17.85 3.78 -0.02
N TYR A 30 -17.90 4.24 -1.29
CA TYR A 30 -18.77 5.33 -1.72
C TYR A 30 -20.24 4.96 -1.79
N THR A 31 -20.57 3.68 -1.85
CA THR A 31 -21.95 3.21 -2.11
C THR A 31 -22.94 3.82 -1.12
N GLN A 32 -22.62 3.83 0.17
CA GLN A 32 -23.51 4.37 1.19
C GLN A 32 -23.67 5.90 1.14
N PRO A 33 -22.60 6.72 1.11
CA PRO A 33 -22.72 8.17 0.96
C PRO A 33 -23.49 8.60 -0.29
N VAL A 34 -23.18 8.01 -1.43
CA VAL A 34 -23.82 8.34 -2.71
C VAL A 34 -25.31 7.97 -2.71
N LEU A 35 -25.66 6.80 -2.19
CA LEU A 35 -27.08 6.39 -2.08
C LEU A 35 -27.88 7.35 -1.18
N ARG A 36 -27.31 7.83 -0.07
CA ARG A 36 -27.97 8.81 0.82
C ARG A 36 -28.28 10.12 0.08
N ILE A 37 -27.37 10.62 -0.74
CA ILE A 37 -27.59 11.84 -1.53
C ILE A 37 -28.69 11.63 -2.55
N LEU A 38 -28.65 10.52 -3.29
CA LEU A 38 -29.65 10.19 -4.30
C LEU A 38 -31.07 10.05 -3.70
N GLN A 39 -31.17 9.48 -2.50
CA GLN A 39 -32.46 9.30 -1.82
C GLN A 39 -33.03 10.59 -1.23
N ASN A 40 -32.16 11.46 -0.69
CA ASN A 40 -32.58 12.67 0.00
C ASN A 40 -32.70 13.90 -0.91
N GLY A 41 -32.41 13.77 -2.20
CA GLY A 41 -32.38 14.90 -3.14
C GLY A 41 -31.40 15.99 -2.69
N GLY A 42 -30.33 15.61 -1.98
CA GLY A 42 -29.38 16.50 -1.38
C GLY A 42 -28.62 17.35 -2.40
N GLN A 43 -28.30 18.57 -2.02
CA GLN A 43 -27.43 19.42 -2.83
C GLN A 43 -26.00 18.93 -2.65
N ILE A 44 -25.28 18.81 -3.76
CA ILE A 44 -23.86 18.44 -3.77
C ILE A 44 -23.06 19.73 -3.68
N ASN A 45 -22.30 19.89 -2.59
CA ASN A 45 -21.46 21.06 -2.37
C ASN A 45 -20.16 20.94 -3.20
N GLN A 46 -19.51 22.07 -3.41
CA GLN A 46 -18.19 22.12 -4.05
C GLN A 46 -17.19 21.22 -3.32
N GLU A 47 -16.31 20.55 -4.07
CA GLU A 47 -15.32 19.59 -3.57
C GLU A 47 -15.88 18.29 -2.93
N TYR A 48 -17.13 17.95 -3.20
CA TYR A 48 -17.71 16.71 -2.70
C TYR A 48 -16.96 15.46 -3.18
N HIS A 49 -16.45 15.48 -4.42
CA HIS A 49 -15.60 14.40 -4.94
C HIS A 49 -14.33 14.21 -4.09
N ASN A 50 -13.76 15.29 -3.56
CA ASN A 50 -12.61 15.25 -2.67
C ASN A 50 -12.98 14.72 -1.27
N GLU A 51 -14.15 15.07 -0.75
CA GLU A 51 -14.65 14.54 0.51
C GLU A 51 -14.88 13.02 0.42
N LEU A 52 -15.45 12.53 -0.68
CA LEU A 52 -15.63 11.10 -0.91
C LEU A 52 -14.31 10.34 -0.91
N ILE A 53 -13.31 10.83 -1.67
CA ILE A 53 -12.02 10.12 -1.73
C ILE A 53 -11.28 10.16 -0.39
N SER A 54 -11.25 11.30 0.30
CA SER A 54 -10.62 11.41 1.62
C SER A 54 -11.26 10.45 2.64
N THR A 55 -12.59 10.39 2.66
CA THR A 55 -13.34 9.44 3.50
C THR A 55 -13.03 7.99 3.15
N ALA A 56 -12.91 7.66 1.88
CA ALA A 56 -12.59 6.30 1.45
C ALA A 56 -11.15 5.91 1.78
N LEU A 57 -10.19 6.82 1.64
CA LEU A 57 -8.78 6.59 1.98
C LEU A 57 -8.59 6.36 3.49
N SER A 58 -9.41 7.01 4.33
CA SER A 58 -9.41 6.83 5.79
C SER A 58 -10.33 5.68 6.26
N SER A 59 -10.96 4.94 5.34
CA SER A 59 -11.94 3.91 5.70
C SER A 59 -11.29 2.66 6.32
N ASP A 60 -12.01 2.05 7.27
CA ASP A 60 -11.61 0.75 7.84
C ASP A 60 -11.49 -0.33 6.76
N THR A 61 -12.38 -0.30 5.76
CA THR A 61 -12.39 -1.27 4.67
C THR A 61 -11.08 -1.24 3.91
N LEU A 62 -10.62 -0.07 3.45
CA LEU A 62 -9.36 0.05 2.74
C LEU A 62 -8.17 -0.36 3.62
N SER A 63 -8.14 0.10 4.88
CA SER A 63 -7.06 -0.21 5.82
C SER A 63 -6.88 -1.72 6.05
N VAL A 64 -7.98 -2.47 6.15
CA VAL A 64 -7.97 -3.94 6.34
C VAL A 64 -7.48 -4.68 5.10
N PHE A 65 -7.93 -4.27 3.89
CA PHE A 65 -7.56 -4.96 2.66
C PHE A 65 -6.18 -4.56 2.12
N LEU A 66 -5.69 -3.39 2.47
CA LEU A 66 -4.42 -2.84 1.98
C LEU A 66 -3.21 -3.79 2.16
N PRO A 67 -3.00 -4.44 3.33
CA PRO A 67 -1.90 -5.39 3.50
C PRO A 67 -1.93 -6.56 2.52
N ALA A 68 -3.12 -7.08 2.21
CA ALA A 68 -3.27 -8.17 1.26
C ALA A 68 -3.07 -7.71 -0.19
N LEU A 69 -3.68 -6.57 -0.56
CA LEU A 69 -3.59 -6.02 -1.92
C LEU A 69 -2.16 -5.68 -2.31
N ALA A 70 -1.44 -4.98 -1.44
CA ALA A 70 -0.08 -4.53 -1.71
C ALA A 70 0.92 -5.66 -1.96
N THR A 71 0.64 -6.87 -1.48
CA THR A 71 1.54 -8.03 -1.64
C THR A 71 1.35 -8.76 -2.96
N ILE A 72 0.21 -8.63 -3.62
CA ILE A 72 -0.13 -9.37 -4.85
C ILE A 72 0.86 -9.14 -6.00
N PRO A 73 1.35 -7.90 -6.27
CA PRO A 73 2.18 -7.65 -7.43
C PRO A 73 3.49 -8.46 -7.45
N LEU A 74 4.27 -8.42 -6.37
CA LEU A 74 5.65 -8.95 -6.44
C LEU A 74 6.17 -9.60 -5.15
N SER A 75 5.45 -9.62 -4.04
CA SER A 75 6.00 -10.08 -2.74
C SER A 75 6.50 -11.54 -2.74
N ALA A 76 5.96 -12.40 -3.60
CA ALA A 76 6.43 -13.77 -3.78
C ALA A 76 7.58 -13.90 -4.82
N GLY A 77 7.92 -12.82 -5.55
CA GLY A 77 8.81 -12.86 -6.70
C GLY A 77 10.21 -13.38 -6.40
N TYR A 78 10.83 -12.94 -5.31
CA TYR A 78 12.14 -13.41 -4.88
C TYR A 78 12.16 -14.92 -4.63
N LEU A 79 11.15 -15.44 -3.95
CA LEU A 79 11.06 -16.87 -3.66
C LEU A 79 10.78 -17.70 -4.92
N GLU A 80 9.99 -17.17 -5.85
CA GLU A 80 9.75 -17.79 -7.16
C GLU A 80 11.06 -17.88 -7.96
N ASP A 81 11.90 -16.85 -7.93
CA ASP A 81 13.21 -16.84 -8.62
C ASP A 81 14.18 -17.89 -8.06
N ILE A 82 14.20 -18.05 -6.75
CA ILE A 82 15.02 -19.10 -6.13
C ILE A 82 14.54 -20.49 -6.52
N LYS A 83 13.25 -20.75 -6.40
CA LYS A 83 12.65 -22.06 -6.72
C LYS A 83 12.81 -22.45 -8.18
N ASN A 84 12.71 -21.47 -9.08
CA ASN A 84 12.87 -21.65 -10.52
C ASN A 84 14.36 -21.60 -10.98
N LYS A 85 15.31 -21.47 -10.04
CA LYS A 85 16.75 -21.32 -10.30
C LYS A 85 17.10 -20.11 -11.18
N ALA A 86 16.17 -19.17 -11.37
CA ALA A 86 16.39 -17.95 -12.16
C ALA A 86 17.44 -17.04 -11.53
N SER A 87 17.54 -17.06 -10.19
CA SER A 87 18.58 -16.33 -9.43
C SER A 87 19.99 -16.60 -9.92
N ARG A 88 20.30 -17.83 -10.38
CA ARG A 88 21.64 -18.19 -10.89
C ARG A 88 22.04 -17.37 -12.10
N PHE A 89 21.13 -17.09 -13.01
CA PHE A 89 21.41 -16.30 -14.22
C PHE A 89 21.73 -14.82 -13.88
N PHE A 90 21.10 -14.29 -12.85
CA PHE A 90 21.36 -12.92 -12.38
C PHE A 90 22.70 -12.84 -11.65
N LEU A 91 23.03 -13.85 -10.87
CA LEU A 91 24.26 -13.89 -10.06
C LEU A 91 25.54 -14.08 -10.89
N ILE A 92 25.44 -14.66 -12.10
CA ILE A 92 26.59 -14.77 -13.03
C ILE A 92 27.01 -13.37 -13.54
N ARG A 93 26.09 -12.41 -13.59
CA ARG A 93 26.30 -11.07 -14.18
C ARG A 93 26.34 -9.93 -13.17
N GLY A 94 26.06 -10.18 -11.88
CA GLY A 94 25.93 -9.14 -10.87
C GLY A 94 26.31 -9.61 -9.47
N SER A 95 26.35 -8.66 -8.52
CA SER A 95 26.60 -8.95 -7.12
C SER A 95 25.31 -9.44 -6.42
N TYR A 96 25.47 -10.23 -5.34
CA TYR A 96 24.37 -10.63 -4.46
C TYR A 96 23.61 -9.41 -3.91
N SER A 97 24.36 -8.36 -3.56
CA SER A 97 23.80 -7.13 -3.00
C SER A 97 22.92 -6.39 -3.99
N ASP A 98 23.36 -6.25 -5.25
CA ASP A 98 22.59 -5.59 -6.30
C ASP A 98 21.29 -6.34 -6.60
N TYR A 99 21.34 -7.67 -6.59
CA TYR A 99 20.18 -8.51 -6.82
C TYR A 99 19.15 -8.37 -5.69
N LEU A 100 19.57 -8.45 -4.42
CA LEU A 100 18.69 -8.34 -3.26
C LEU A 100 18.11 -6.94 -3.11
N LEU A 101 18.93 -5.89 -3.24
CA LEU A 101 18.46 -4.52 -3.19
C LEU A 101 17.51 -4.20 -4.34
N GLY A 102 17.81 -4.71 -5.54
CA GLY A 102 16.91 -4.57 -6.68
C GLY A 102 15.54 -5.18 -6.41
N HIS A 103 15.47 -6.39 -5.83
CA HIS A 103 14.20 -7.01 -5.45
C HIS A 103 13.47 -6.21 -4.37
N CYS A 104 14.17 -5.72 -3.34
CA CYS A 104 13.57 -4.94 -2.27
C CYS A 104 12.94 -3.64 -2.79
N ILE A 105 13.70 -2.87 -3.57
CA ILE A 105 13.23 -1.60 -4.15
C ILE A 105 12.07 -1.84 -5.11
N THR A 106 12.19 -2.83 -6.00
CA THR A 106 11.12 -3.13 -6.97
C THR A 106 9.85 -3.62 -6.27
N CYS A 107 9.96 -4.44 -5.24
CA CYS A 107 8.81 -4.92 -4.47
C CYS A 107 8.11 -3.75 -3.76
N TRP A 108 8.88 -2.84 -3.15
CA TRP A 108 8.37 -1.65 -2.50
C TRP A 108 7.63 -0.73 -3.48
N LEU A 109 8.25 -0.42 -4.63
CA LEU A 109 7.64 0.41 -5.67
C LEU A 109 6.37 -0.26 -6.23
N CYS A 110 6.44 -1.51 -6.67
CA CYS A 110 5.29 -2.18 -7.27
C CYS A 110 4.10 -2.35 -6.32
N GLY A 111 4.37 -2.60 -5.02
CA GLY A 111 3.31 -2.67 -4.01
C GLY A 111 2.65 -1.33 -3.74
N GLY A 112 3.46 -0.27 -3.60
CA GLY A 112 2.99 1.10 -3.42
C GLY A 112 2.27 1.64 -4.66
N ASP A 113 2.90 1.53 -5.85
CA ASP A 113 2.34 2.06 -7.11
C ASP A 113 1.03 1.37 -7.51
N ALA A 114 0.88 0.07 -7.28
CA ALA A 114 -0.34 -0.64 -7.63
C ALA A 114 -1.55 -0.13 -6.85
N VAL A 115 -1.36 0.10 -5.55
CA VAL A 115 -2.41 0.65 -4.68
C VAL A 115 -2.67 2.13 -4.99
N LEU A 116 -1.60 2.89 -5.20
CA LEU A 116 -1.64 4.30 -5.59
C LEU A 116 -2.45 4.48 -6.88
N LEU A 117 -2.12 3.74 -7.93
CA LEU A 117 -2.80 3.82 -9.22
C LEU A 117 -4.29 3.51 -9.10
N GLY A 118 -4.66 2.53 -8.25
CA GLY A 118 -6.06 2.23 -7.96
C GLY A 118 -6.79 3.41 -7.30
N ALA A 119 -6.14 4.09 -6.35
CA ALA A 119 -6.70 5.24 -5.67
C ALA A 119 -6.80 6.48 -6.59
N GLU A 120 -5.76 6.76 -7.38
CA GLU A 120 -5.75 7.88 -8.33
C GLU A 120 -6.79 7.71 -9.43
N THR A 121 -6.97 6.49 -9.95
CA THR A 121 -8.00 6.20 -10.94
C THR A 121 -9.41 6.35 -10.36
N ALA A 122 -9.63 5.89 -9.11
CA ALA A 122 -10.89 6.11 -8.42
C ALA A 122 -11.17 7.59 -8.22
N TRP A 123 -10.18 8.36 -7.78
CA TRP A 123 -10.29 9.81 -7.61
C TRP A 123 -10.62 10.50 -8.94
N GLY A 124 -9.89 10.20 -10.02
CA GLY A 124 -10.13 10.79 -11.34
C GLY A 124 -11.55 10.51 -11.86
N ILE A 125 -12.03 9.25 -11.75
CA ILE A 125 -13.39 8.89 -12.15
C ILE A 125 -14.43 9.63 -11.30
N THR A 126 -14.21 9.72 -9.99
CA THR A 126 -15.10 10.43 -9.06
C THR A 126 -15.14 11.93 -9.38
N ALA A 127 -14.00 12.54 -9.66
CA ALA A 127 -13.93 13.95 -10.07
C ALA A 127 -14.71 14.20 -11.37
N ILE A 128 -14.51 13.39 -12.41
CA ILE A 128 -15.24 13.51 -13.67
C ILE A 128 -16.75 13.38 -13.47
N ALA A 129 -17.19 12.47 -12.59
CA ALA A 129 -18.60 12.21 -12.36
C ALA A 129 -19.29 13.30 -11.54
N PHE A 130 -18.65 13.84 -10.51
CA PHE A 130 -19.29 14.72 -9.53
C PHE A 130 -19.02 16.21 -9.75
N THR A 131 -17.86 16.62 -10.27
CA THR A 131 -17.55 18.05 -10.53
C THR A 131 -18.64 18.80 -11.31
N PRO A 132 -19.28 18.22 -12.36
CA PRO A 132 -20.37 18.91 -13.08
C PRO A 132 -21.65 19.09 -12.26
N LEU A 133 -21.83 18.34 -11.18
CA LEU A 133 -22.99 18.35 -10.31
C LEU A 133 -22.80 19.21 -9.06
N GLU A 134 -21.57 19.62 -8.78
CA GLU A 134 -21.20 20.42 -7.63
C GLU A 134 -21.64 21.87 -7.78
N ARG A 135 -22.14 22.45 -6.68
CA ARG A 135 -22.50 23.87 -6.62
C ARG A 135 -21.40 24.67 -5.99
N ILE A 136 -21.08 25.81 -6.58
CA ILE A 136 -20.10 26.76 -6.07
C ILE A 136 -20.57 27.29 -4.71
N VAL A 137 -19.69 27.20 -3.71
CA VAL A 137 -19.87 27.73 -2.36
C VAL A 137 -18.83 28.82 -2.10
N GLU A 138 -19.18 29.86 -1.34
CA GLU A 138 -18.30 31.01 -1.09
C GLU A 138 -16.98 30.65 -0.39
N ASN A 139 -16.96 29.60 0.44
CA ASN A 139 -15.77 29.10 1.13
C ASN A 139 -15.71 27.56 1.04
N PRO A 140 -15.18 27.01 -0.06
CA PRO A 140 -15.04 25.56 -0.18
C PRO A 140 -13.98 25.03 0.81
N PRO A 141 -14.15 23.81 1.34
CA PRO A 141 -13.11 23.17 2.15
C PRO A 141 -11.88 22.88 1.30
N GLU A 142 -10.68 23.27 1.77
CA GLU A 142 -9.42 22.99 1.08
C GLU A 142 -8.96 21.53 1.34
N LEU A 143 -9.66 20.54 0.76
CA LEU A 143 -9.35 19.13 0.92
C LEU A 143 -8.21 18.63 0.03
N GLY A 144 -7.82 19.38 -0.98
CA GLY A 144 -6.80 18.95 -1.94
C GLY A 144 -5.45 18.62 -1.30
N ARG A 145 -5.01 19.41 -0.30
CA ARG A 145 -3.79 19.12 0.45
C ARG A 145 -3.89 17.83 1.24
N GLN A 146 -4.98 17.60 1.94
CA GLN A 146 -5.21 16.42 2.74
C GLN A 146 -5.16 15.14 1.89
N ILE A 147 -5.77 15.18 0.70
CA ILE A 147 -5.75 14.06 -0.24
C ILE A 147 -4.32 13.74 -0.69
N ILE A 148 -3.52 14.76 -1.03
CA ILE A 148 -2.12 14.54 -1.42
C ILE A 148 -1.34 13.87 -0.28
N GLU A 149 -1.54 14.33 0.95
CA GLU A 149 -0.91 13.76 2.13
C GLU A 149 -1.33 12.30 2.35
N GLN A 150 -2.62 11.98 2.21
CA GLN A 150 -3.16 10.62 2.30
C GLN A 150 -2.64 9.71 1.18
N ILE A 151 -2.51 10.21 -0.04
CA ILE A 151 -1.97 9.48 -1.19
C ILE A 151 -0.50 9.11 -0.97
N ILE A 152 0.30 10.03 -0.42
CA ILE A 152 1.70 9.74 -0.06
C ILE A 152 1.76 8.63 0.99
N LEU A 153 0.96 8.71 2.05
CA LEU A 153 0.92 7.70 3.08
C LEU A 153 0.41 6.35 2.56
N LEU A 154 -0.55 6.36 1.66
CA LEU A 154 -1.07 5.15 1.01
C LEU A 154 0.02 4.42 0.21
N PHE A 155 0.81 5.16 -0.59
CA PHE A 155 1.95 4.61 -1.32
C PHE A 155 2.99 3.99 -0.38
N LEU A 156 3.41 4.72 0.66
CA LEU A 156 4.41 4.25 1.62
C LEU A 156 3.94 3.02 2.38
N ASN A 157 2.68 3.02 2.78
CA ASN A 157 2.05 1.91 3.48
C ASN A 157 1.93 0.67 2.59
N GLY A 158 1.49 0.83 1.33
CA GLY A 158 1.48 -0.24 0.34
C GLY A 158 2.86 -0.86 0.12
N GLY A 159 3.89 -0.03 -0.03
CA GLY A 159 5.27 -0.47 -0.14
C GLY A 159 5.75 -1.24 1.09
N LEU A 160 5.45 -0.75 2.30
CA LEU A 160 5.78 -1.43 3.56
C LEU A 160 5.19 -2.85 3.60
N TRP A 161 3.89 -3.00 3.35
CA TRP A 161 3.24 -4.31 3.39
C TRP A 161 3.78 -5.28 2.34
N ALA A 162 4.12 -4.78 1.15
CA ALA A 162 4.75 -5.58 0.11
C ALA A 162 6.12 -6.13 0.54
N VAL A 163 6.98 -5.27 1.10
CA VAL A 163 8.32 -5.67 1.59
C VAL A 163 8.21 -6.60 2.78
N LEU A 164 7.26 -6.37 3.70
CA LEU A 164 7.01 -7.26 4.83
C LEU A 164 6.60 -8.66 4.34
N GLY A 165 5.67 -8.75 3.38
CA GLY A 165 5.27 -10.02 2.77
C GLY A 165 6.45 -10.77 2.13
N MET A 166 7.30 -10.05 1.37
CA MET A 166 8.51 -10.62 0.78
C MET A 166 9.49 -11.12 1.85
N THR A 167 9.69 -10.36 2.92
CA THR A 167 10.58 -10.73 4.04
C THR A 167 10.10 -12.00 4.72
N MET A 168 8.82 -12.08 5.06
CA MET A 168 8.22 -13.25 5.70
C MET A 168 8.25 -14.48 4.81
N SER A 169 8.00 -14.32 3.51
CA SER A 169 8.10 -15.44 2.56
C SER A 169 9.53 -16.00 2.47
N THR A 170 10.53 -15.14 2.61
CA THR A 170 11.95 -15.53 2.59
C THR A 170 12.34 -16.30 3.85
N ILE A 171 11.78 -15.92 5.00
CA ILE A 171 12.03 -16.61 6.29
C ILE A 171 11.37 -17.97 6.30
N MET A 172 10.10 -18.06 5.90
CA MET A 172 9.27 -19.28 6.02
C MET A 172 9.29 -20.15 4.75
N GLU A 173 10.00 -19.74 3.70
CA GLU A 173 10.16 -20.47 2.44
C GLU A 173 8.85 -20.83 1.70
N SER A 174 7.81 -20.07 1.94
CA SER A 174 6.48 -20.31 1.38
C SER A 174 5.92 -19.08 0.68
N LYS A 175 5.50 -19.22 -0.58
CA LYS A 175 4.84 -18.16 -1.34
C LYS A 175 3.49 -17.76 -0.75
N TYR A 176 2.79 -18.67 -0.10
CA TYR A 176 1.50 -18.38 0.52
C TYR A 176 1.65 -17.41 1.70
N ILE A 177 2.77 -17.50 2.40
CA ILE A 177 3.10 -16.60 3.52
C ILE A 177 3.37 -15.18 3.02
N ALA A 178 3.87 -14.99 1.79
CA ALA A 178 4.01 -13.66 1.22
C ALA A 178 2.70 -12.88 1.23
N TYR A 179 1.59 -13.57 0.96
CA TYR A 179 0.25 -12.96 0.88
C TYR A 179 -0.48 -12.91 2.23
N ALA A 180 -0.30 -13.95 3.05
CA ALA A 180 -1.03 -14.07 4.31
C ALA A 180 -0.39 -13.29 5.46
N SER A 181 0.95 -13.22 5.53
CA SER A 181 1.63 -12.64 6.68
C SER A 181 1.34 -11.17 6.94
N PRO A 182 1.25 -10.26 5.93
CA PRO A 182 0.91 -8.88 6.20
C PRO A 182 -0.48 -8.71 6.81
N PHE A 183 -1.44 -9.50 6.34
CA PHE A 183 -2.78 -9.51 6.90
C PHE A 183 -2.80 -10.00 8.36
N ILE A 184 -2.06 -11.08 8.65
CA ILE A 184 -1.93 -11.60 10.03
C ILE A 184 -1.25 -10.56 10.93
N VAL A 185 -0.18 -9.90 10.47
CA VAL A 185 0.51 -8.85 11.23
C VAL A 185 -0.40 -7.65 11.47
N TYR A 186 -1.18 -7.24 10.47
CA TYR A 186 -2.17 -6.18 10.61
C TYR A 186 -3.14 -6.47 11.78
N TYR A 187 -3.78 -7.64 11.77
CA TYR A 187 -4.72 -8.02 12.83
C TYR A 187 -4.04 -8.18 14.19
N LEU A 188 -2.81 -8.71 14.21
CA LEU A 188 -2.04 -8.80 15.44
C LEU A 188 -1.80 -7.40 16.05
N LEU A 189 -1.43 -6.42 15.23
CA LEU A 189 -1.23 -5.04 15.67
C LEU A 189 -2.52 -4.39 16.18
N VAL A 190 -3.64 -4.61 15.47
CA VAL A 190 -4.97 -4.15 15.91
C VAL A 190 -5.33 -4.75 17.28
N ILE A 191 -5.17 -6.06 17.46
CA ILE A 191 -5.46 -6.73 18.74
C ILE A 191 -4.54 -6.22 19.86
N LEU A 192 -3.25 -6.02 19.57
CA LEU A 192 -2.30 -5.48 20.55
C LEU A 192 -2.71 -4.08 20.99
N TYR A 193 -3.11 -3.22 20.05
CA TYR A 193 -3.57 -1.88 20.36
C TYR A 193 -4.87 -1.90 21.19
N GLU A 194 -5.90 -2.58 20.73
CA GLU A 194 -7.23 -2.52 21.34
C GLU A 194 -7.31 -3.19 22.71
N ARG A 195 -6.55 -4.28 22.92
CA ARG A 195 -6.65 -5.09 24.15
C ARG A 195 -5.55 -4.85 25.16
N TYR A 196 -4.32 -4.58 24.70
CA TYR A 196 -3.16 -4.57 25.58
C TYR A 196 -2.50 -3.19 25.73
N PHE A 197 -2.45 -2.42 24.65
CA PHE A 197 -1.72 -1.15 24.62
C PHE A 197 -2.53 0.00 24.00
N PRO A 198 -3.70 0.39 24.56
CA PRO A 198 -4.58 1.40 23.95
C PRO A 198 -3.92 2.80 23.85
N ASN A 199 -2.88 3.05 24.63
CA ASN A 199 -2.13 4.32 24.60
C ASN A 199 -1.02 4.32 23.52
N ALA A 200 -0.69 3.16 22.95
CA ALA A 200 0.36 3.04 21.93
C ALA A 200 -0.22 3.21 20.53
N TRP A 201 -0.68 4.41 20.20
CA TRP A 201 -1.34 4.78 18.95
C TRP A 201 -0.54 4.40 17.68
N LEU A 202 0.80 4.27 17.78
CA LEU A 202 1.69 3.78 16.72
C LEU A 202 1.41 2.33 16.33
N LEU A 203 0.86 1.51 17.23
CA LEU A 203 0.53 0.11 16.94
C LEU A 203 -0.74 -0.04 16.10
N TYR A 204 -1.54 1.03 15.94
CA TYR A 204 -2.77 0.95 15.19
C TYR A 204 -2.55 1.28 13.71
N PRO A 205 -2.57 0.28 12.80
CA PRO A 205 -2.21 0.50 11.39
C PRO A 205 -3.13 1.46 10.64
N LYS A 206 -4.36 1.66 11.11
CA LYS A 206 -5.28 2.64 10.55
C LYS A 206 -4.73 4.07 10.70
N ASN A 207 -4.10 4.38 11.83
CA ASN A 207 -3.47 5.68 12.07
C ASN A 207 -2.33 5.99 11.09
N TRP A 208 -1.80 4.98 10.42
CA TRP A 208 -0.71 5.16 9.44
C TRP A 208 -1.19 5.78 8.12
N LEU A 209 -2.50 5.78 7.87
CA LEU A 209 -3.12 6.40 6.70
C LEU A 209 -3.73 7.78 7.00
N ASP A 210 -3.80 8.17 8.28
CA ASP A 210 -4.40 9.43 8.71
C ASP A 210 -3.32 10.41 9.15
N PRO A 211 -3.02 11.46 8.35
CA PRO A 211 -1.99 12.45 8.69
C PRO A 211 -2.35 13.29 9.92
N GLU A 212 -3.63 13.42 10.27
CA GLU A 212 -4.09 14.27 11.39
C GLU A 212 -3.77 13.67 12.76
N VAL A 213 -3.64 12.35 12.85
CA VAL A 213 -3.29 11.66 14.11
C VAL A 213 -1.82 11.88 14.49
N TRP A 214 -0.97 12.29 13.55
CA TRP A 214 0.47 12.40 13.76
C TRP A 214 0.88 13.77 14.29
N PRO A 215 1.76 13.85 15.33
CA PRO A 215 2.13 15.11 15.99
C PRO A 215 2.75 16.16 15.04
N TYR A 216 3.43 15.71 13.98
CA TYR A 216 4.07 16.57 12.98
C TYR A 216 3.51 16.31 11.57
N GLY A 217 2.25 15.84 11.49
CA GLY A 217 1.57 15.57 10.24
C GLY A 217 2.23 14.47 9.39
N VAL A 218 2.03 14.56 8.07
CA VAL A 218 2.48 13.56 7.08
C VAL A 218 3.98 13.25 7.16
N GLY A 219 4.82 14.22 7.53
CA GLY A 219 6.27 14.02 7.59
C GLY A 219 6.69 12.99 8.62
N SER A 220 6.10 13.03 9.83
CA SER A 220 6.39 12.04 10.88
C SER A 220 5.84 10.65 10.55
N ALA A 221 4.65 10.59 9.95
CA ALA A 221 4.06 9.35 9.46
C ALA A 221 4.94 8.70 8.38
N ALA A 222 5.39 9.49 7.41
CA ALA A 222 6.24 9.04 6.32
C ALA A 222 7.59 8.50 6.84
N LEU A 223 8.24 9.22 7.75
CA LEU A 223 9.48 8.75 8.37
C LEU A 223 9.30 7.42 9.09
N PHE A 224 8.25 7.28 9.88
CA PHE A 224 7.94 6.02 10.58
C PHE A 224 7.74 4.85 9.61
N LEU A 225 6.96 5.04 8.54
CA LEU A 225 6.74 4.01 7.52
C LEU A 225 8.02 3.65 6.77
N LEU A 226 8.88 4.62 6.48
CA LEU A 226 10.18 4.39 5.86
C LEU A 226 11.13 3.63 6.79
N GLU A 227 11.15 3.95 8.08
CA GLU A 227 11.95 3.22 9.08
C GLU A 227 11.51 1.76 9.19
N LEU A 228 10.21 1.49 9.28
CA LEU A 228 9.69 0.12 9.29
C LEU A 228 10.02 -0.62 7.99
N THR A 229 9.89 0.04 6.84
CA THR A 229 10.25 -0.54 5.54
C THR A 229 11.73 -0.87 5.48
N PHE A 230 12.59 0.02 5.97
CA PHE A 230 14.04 -0.20 6.04
C PHE A 230 14.39 -1.39 6.95
N LEU A 231 13.77 -1.50 8.12
CA LEU A 231 13.97 -2.63 9.03
C LEU A 231 13.55 -3.96 8.37
N CYS A 232 12.38 -4.02 7.73
CA CYS A 232 11.95 -5.19 6.99
C CYS A 232 12.92 -5.53 5.84
N GLY A 233 13.35 -4.53 5.08
CA GLY A 233 14.32 -4.69 3.99
C GLY A 233 15.69 -5.18 4.47
N LEU A 234 16.15 -4.71 5.63
CA LEU A 234 17.39 -5.18 6.26
C LEU A 234 17.31 -6.67 6.65
N VAL A 235 16.20 -7.08 7.27
CA VAL A 235 15.96 -8.49 7.61
C VAL A 235 15.91 -9.34 6.34
N PHE A 236 15.22 -8.88 5.30
CA PHE A 236 15.19 -9.53 4.00
C PHE A 236 16.60 -9.68 3.41
N TYR A 237 17.40 -8.61 3.43
CA TYR A 237 18.76 -8.62 2.90
C TYR A 237 19.65 -9.64 3.61
N ILE A 238 19.64 -9.65 4.95
CA ILE A 238 20.46 -10.57 5.75
C ILE A 238 20.05 -12.03 5.50
N ARG A 239 18.76 -12.33 5.48
CA ARG A 239 18.25 -13.68 5.24
C ARG A 239 18.43 -14.12 3.80
N GLY A 240 18.16 -13.24 2.85
CA GLY A 240 18.33 -13.47 1.42
C GLY A 240 19.79 -13.76 1.05
N LYS A 241 20.73 -12.99 1.62
CA LYS A 241 22.16 -13.18 1.38
C LYS A 241 22.64 -14.55 1.86
N ARG A 242 22.31 -14.91 3.11
CA ARG A 242 22.65 -16.25 3.67
C ARG A 242 22.10 -17.39 2.83
N ARG A 243 20.90 -17.21 2.27
CA ARG A 243 20.28 -18.23 1.43
C ARG A 243 20.93 -18.36 0.06
N LEU A 244 21.34 -17.24 -0.54
CA LEU A 244 22.05 -17.26 -1.85
C LEU A 244 23.46 -17.83 -1.72
N GLU A 245 24.14 -17.62 -0.58
CA GLU A 245 25.47 -18.20 -0.29
C GLU A 245 25.41 -19.72 -0.06
N ALA A 246 24.23 -20.25 0.27
CA ALA A 246 24.00 -21.70 0.51
C ALA A 246 23.55 -22.46 -0.76
N LEU A 247 23.33 -21.78 -1.91
CA LEU A 247 22.92 -22.38 -3.20
C LEU A 247 24.13 -22.72 -4.08
#